data_204211625fc1a1def4fc994c9e51ce61
#
_entry.id   204211625fc1a1def4fc994c9e51ce61
#
_cell.length_a   1.000
_cell.length_b   1.000
_cell.length_c   1.000
_cell.angle_alpha   90.00
_cell.angle_beta   90.00
_cell.angle_gamma   90.00
#
_symmetry.space_group_name_H-M   'P 1'
#
loop_
_entity.id
_entity.type
_entity.pdbx_description
1 polymer ?
#
loop_
_entity_poly.entity_id
_entity_poly.type
_entity_poly.pdbx_seq_one_letter_code
_entity_poly.pdbx_strand_id
1 'polypeptide(L)'
;MEPVGPVLPLFSLENQGFPVFFSQGTEAEVLQRRSMGNGQFIQLPVPKGPHSVGCTDIMAGHTKEGSFFRLYYPCDPEEGEKPPWIPRYEYYQGLAEYLKRSRRWFASLLNMAFGDCKVPATWNARFKANETYPVIVFSHGLGAFRDESASTTYYFESLPKPTEHDPTSKPQKTSSTSSSPPPSPSPSSPGSSLQEKWLPYRKVEGEEFEMRNRQVGQRVDECVHALQVLEDLNNGHNVDNVLEGGFDLSMLKGWMDLHRATIVGHSFGGATAIQALAKDTRFRCAVVLDGWMLPLTDETCSQVQKPIFLINSEKFQTQDSKERIERLCSQNSQSRVITIKGSVHQSHTDFTFLTLKPLNVVFEIKGTIDSMLGLDITNHAMLAFLQRQLDLQKDFNKWDDLVEGLGEHLVPRPAPSQAGP
;
A
#
# COMPACT_ATOMS: atom_id res chain seq x y z
N MET A 1 8.03 7.69 27.66
CA MET A 1 8.58 6.41 27.15
C MET A 1 7.67 5.96 26.04
N GLU A 2 8.06 6.24 24.82
CA GLU A 2 7.31 5.82 23.66
C GLU A 2 7.66 4.37 23.33
N PRO A 3 6.68 3.50 23.12
CA PRO A 3 6.95 2.20 22.53
C PRO A 3 7.08 2.38 21.01
N VAL A 4 8.27 2.73 20.54
CA VAL A 4 8.59 2.66 19.12
C VAL A 4 8.84 1.19 18.79
N GLY A 5 7.77 0.42 18.66
CA GLY A 5 7.84 -0.86 17.97
C GLY A 5 8.03 -0.60 16.46
N PRO A 6 8.83 -1.39 15.75
CA PRO A 6 9.02 -1.22 14.32
C PRO A 6 7.70 -1.46 13.59
N VAL A 7 7.16 -0.38 13.03
CA VAL A 7 5.98 -0.42 12.18
C VAL A 7 6.43 -0.85 10.79
N LEU A 8 6.03 -2.03 10.38
CA LEU A 8 6.26 -2.55 9.04
C LEU A 8 4.91 -2.64 8.31
N PRO A 9 4.59 -1.71 7.42
CA PRO A 9 3.37 -1.81 6.64
C PRO A 9 3.66 -2.34 5.25
N LEU A 10 3.01 -3.41 4.92
CA LEU A 10 2.77 -3.86 3.57
C LEU A 10 1.31 -4.25 3.50
N PHE A 11 0.52 -3.27 3.19
CA PHE A 11 -0.86 -3.51 2.83
C PHE A 11 -0.91 -3.57 1.32
N SER A 12 -1.14 -4.75 0.83
CA SER A 12 -1.50 -4.93 -0.55
C SER A 12 -3.02 -4.92 -0.62
N LEU A 13 -3.61 -3.97 -1.35
CA LEU A 13 -5.03 -4.04 -1.74
C LEU A 13 -5.36 -5.34 -2.48
N GLU A 14 -4.35 -6.10 -2.79
CA GLU A 14 -4.41 -7.43 -3.41
C GLU A 14 -5.29 -8.40 -2.65
N ASN A 15 -5.23 -8.36 -1.32
CA ASN A 15 -6.10 -9.17 -0.47
C ASN A 15 -7.50 -8.60 -0.33
N GLN A 16 -7.71 -7.38 -0.80
CA GLN A 16 -8.97 -6.66 -0.77
C GLN A 16 -9.51 -6.40 -2.17
N GLY A 17 -9.21 -7.32 -3.10
CA GLY A 17 -9.58 -7.20 -4.50
C GLY A 17 -10.92 -6.50 -4.71
N PHE A 18 -10.88 -5.32 -5.31
CA PHE A 18 -12.08 -4.72 -5.87
C PHE A 18 -12.38 -5.39 -7.21
N PRO A 19 -13.55 -5.91 -7.37
CA PRO A 19 -14.70 -6.07 -6.49
C PRO A 19 -14.70 -7.39 -5.71
N VAL A 20 -14.87 -7.29 -4.37
CA VAL A 20 -14.99 -8.43 -3.48
C VAL A 20 -16.39 -9.00 -3.54
N PHE A 21 -16.57 -10.25 -3.97
CA PHE A 21 -17.80 -11.02 -3.82
C PHE A 21 -17.52 -12.41 -3.26
N PHE A 22 -18.40 -12.84 -2.36
CA PHE A 22 -18.26 -14.11 -1.68
C PHE A 22 -18.63 -15.31 -2.52
N SER A 23 -17.82 -16.37 -2.43
CA SER A 23 -18.38 -17.72 -2.39
C SER A 23 -18.15 -18.27 -0.97
N GLN A 24 -19.16 -18.89 -0.40
CA GLN A 24 -19.01 -19.65 0.85
C GLN A 24 -18.07 -20.83 0.55
N GLY A 25 -16.83 -20.73 1.03
CA GLY A 25 -15.92 -21.86 1.05
C GLY A 25 -16.51 -22.96 1.94
N THR A 26 -16.65 -24.15 1.43
CA THR A 26 -17.14 -25.31 2.18
C THR A 26 -16.12 -25.72 3.23
N GLU A 27 -16.59 -26.31 4.36
CA GLU A 27 -15.74 -26.87 5.43
C GLU A 27 -14.63 -27.82 4.92
N ALA A 28 -14.80 -28.38 3.72
CA ALA A 28 -13.81 -29.25 3.06
C ALA A 28 -12.51 -28.50 2.71
N GLU A 29 -12.55 -27.24 2.32
CA GLU A 29 -11.34 -26.45 2.00
C GLU A 29 -10.53 -26.08 3.25
N VAL A 30 -11.21 -25.91 4.40
CA VAL A 30 -10.53 -25.65 5.68
C VAL A 30 -9.83 -26.92 6.18
N LEU A 31 -10.39 -28.09 5.92
CA LEU A 31 -9.79 -29.39 6.30
C LEU A 31 -8.61 -29.79 5.38
N GLN A 32 -8.66 -29.45 4.10
CA GLN A 32 -7.55 -29.72 3.16
C GLN A 32 -6.28 -28.93 3.52
N ARG A 33 -6.40 -27.76 4.14
CA ARG A 33 -5.25 -26.99 4.66
C ARG A 33 -4.57 -27.63 5.89
N ARG A 34 -5.26 -28.53 6.61
CA ARG A 34 -4.71 -29.23 7.78
C ARG A 34 -3.96 -30.51 7.47
N SER A 35 -4.04 -31.04 6.24
CA SER A 35 -3.50 -32.37 5.90
C SER A 35 -2.17 -32.35 5.13
N MET A 36 -1.62 -31.20 4.77
CA MET A 36 -0.30 -31.13 4.10
C MET A 36 0.81 -30.95 5.13
N GLY A 37 1.48 -32.05 5.39
CA GLY A 37 2.61 -32.13 6.32
C GLY A 37 3.85 -31.38 5.83
N ASN A 38 4.61 -30.86 6.80
CA ASN A 38 6.03 -30.51 6.79
C ASN A 38 6.57 -29.67 5.60
N GLY A 39 6.15 -28.45 5.52
CA GLY A 39 6.67 -27.40 4.65
C GLY A 39 5.63 -26.29 4.58
N GLN A 40 5.37 -25.57 5.69
CA GLN A 40 4.46 -24.41 5.65
C GLN A 40 5.15 -23.33 4.81
N PHE A 41 4.91 -23.33 3.51
CA PHE A 41 5.13 -22.15 2.68
C PHE A 41 4.26 -21.02 3.24
N ILE A 42 4.89 -19.92 3.58
CA ILE A 42 4.21 -18.71 4.01
C ILE A 42 3.46 -18.18 2.77
N GLN A 43 2.14 -18.14 2.85
CA GLN A 43 1.29 -17.67 1.75
C GLN A 43 0.40 -16.53 2.20
N LEU A 44 0.23 -15.54 1.32
CA LEU A 44 -0.76 -14.49 1.48
C LEU A 44 -2.18 -15.03 1.22
N PRO A 45 -3.20 -14.49 1.92
CA PRO A 45 -4.59 -14.87 1.65
C PRO A 45 -4.98 -14.61 0.20
N VAL A 46 -5.72 -15.53 -0.40
CA VAL A 46 -6.27 -15.34 -1.75
C VAL A 46 -7.43 -14.34 -1.71
N PRO A 47 -7.57 -13.48 -2.74
CA PRO A 47 -8.71 -12.60 -2.89
C PRO A 47 -10.03 -13.37 -2.88
N LYS A 48 -11.04 -12.84 -2.16
CA LYS A 48 -12.36 -13.47 -2.02
C LYS A 48 -13.40 -12.93 -3.02
N GLY A 49 -12.98 -12.04 -3.92
CA GLY A 49 -13.85 -11.40 -4.90
C GLY A 49 -14.21 -12.29 -6.09
N PRO A 50 -15.16 -11.85 -6.96
CA PRO A 50 -15.63 -12.63 -8.11
C PRO A 50 -14.67 -12.55 -9.31
N HIS A 51 -13.66 -11.70 -9.27
CA HIS A 51 -12.71 -11.51 -10.34
C HIS A 51 -11.35 -12.08 -9.97
N SER A 52 -10.67 -12.68 -10.93
CA SER A 52 -9.24 -12.86 -10.85
C SER A 52 -8.55 -11.50 -10.83
N VAL A 53 -7.40 -11.41 -10.17
CA VAL A 53 -6.66 -10.16 -10.03
C VAL A 53 -5.43 -10.19 -10.91
N GLY A 54 -5.34 -9.23 -11.82
CA GLY A 54 -4.15 -8.92 -12.58
C GLY A 54 -3.37 -7.78 -11.93
N CYS A 55 -2.08 -7.69 -12.19
CA CYS A 55 -1.28 -6.55 -11.75
C CYS A 55 -0.17 -6.21 -12.74
N THR A 56 0.20 -4.93 -12.74
CA THR A 56 1.35 -4.41 -13.49
C THR A 56 2.00 -3.26 -12.75
N ASP A 57 3.28 -3.01 -13.00
CA ASP A 57 3.99 -1.88 -12.43
C ASP A 57 4.04 -0.71 -13.42
N ILE A 58 3.77 0.49 -12.93
CA ILE A 58 3.80 1.73 -13.72
C ILE A 58 4.78 2.69 -13.06
N MET A 59 5.78 3.13 -13.82
CA MET A 59 6.67 4.23 -13.45
C MET A 59 6.48 5.34 -14.48
N ALA A 60 5.62 6.30 -14.15
CA ALA A 60 5.35 7.45 -14.98
C ALA A 60 6.41 8.54 -14.73
N GLY A 61 7.25 8.78 -15.74
CA GLY A 61 8.41 9.66 -15.64
C GLY A 61 9.65 8.96 -15.08
N HIS A 62 10.81 9.43 -15.54
CA HIS A 62 12.13 8.86 -15.21
C HIS A 62 12.97 9.76 -14.30
N THR A 63 12.31 10.58 -13.49
CA THR A 63 12.94 11.40 -12.45
C THR A 63 12.44 10.99 -11.07
N LYS A 64 13.10 11.47 -10.03
CA LYS A 64 12.63 11.25 -8.65
C LYS A 64 11.26 11.86 -8.34
N GLU A 65 10.78 12.81 -9.16
CA GLU A 65 9.45 13.40 -9.08
C GLU A 65 8.39 12.60 -9.83
N GLY A 66 8.77 11.52 -10.52
CA GLY A 66 7.85 10.59 -11.18
C GLY A 66 7.02 9.76 -10.19
N SER A 67 5.94 9.16 -10.67
CA SER A 67 5.13 8.26 -9.84
C SER A 67 5.45 6.80 -10.15
N PHE A 68 5.76 6.03 -9.11
CA PHE A 68 6.00 4.60 -9.21
C PHE A 68 4.98 3.85 -8.35
N PHE A 69 4.07 3.11 -8.99
CA PHE A 69 3.02 2.36 -8.31
C PHE A 69 2.71 1.04 -9.00
N ARG A 70 2.11 0.11 -8.27
CA ARG A 70 1.52 -1.10 -8.83
C ARG A 70 0.04 -0.89 -9.02
N LEU A 71 -0.43 -1.15 -10.23
CA LEU A 71 -1.85 -1.19 -10.58
C LEU A 71 -2.35 -2.62 -10.43
N TYR A 72 -3.43 -2.80 -9.65
CA TYR A 72 -4.20 -4.03 -9.55
C TYR A 72 -5.53 -3.83 -10.25
N TYR A 73 -5.96 -4.82 -11.02
CA TYR A 73 -7.14 -4.72 -11.85
C TYR A 73 -7.83 -6.07 -12.00
N PRO A 74 -9.15 -6.09 -12.26
CA PRO A 74 -9.85 -7.31 -12.62
C PRO A 74 -9.33 -7.86 -13.94
N CYS A 75 -9.04 -9.15 -13.97
CA CYS A 75 -8.59 -9.84 -15.16
C CYS A 75 -9.42 -11.07 -15.45
N ASP A 76 -9.28 -11.61 -16.66
CA ASP A 76 -9.78 -12.93 -16.99
C ASP A 76 -8.96 -13.99 -16.24
N PRO A 77 -9.60 -15.11 -15.82
CA PRO A 77 -8.86 -16.21 -15.21
C PRO A 77 -7.84 -16.75 -16.20
N GLU A 78 -6.57 -16.62 -15.91
CA GLU A 78 -5.48 -17.19 -16.72
C GLU A 78 -4.35 -17.68 -15.84
N GLU A 79 -3.65 -18.70 -16.30
CA GLU A 79 -2.41 -19.14 -15.69
C GLU A 79 -1.29 -18.18 -16.10
N GLY A 80 -0.50 -17.75 -15.13
CA GLY A 80 0.59 -16.82 -15.37
C GLY A 80 1.52 -16.69 -14.17
N GLU A 81 2.56 -15.90 -14.35
CA GLU A 81 3.51 -15.61 -13.30
C GLU A 81 2.86 -14.78 -12.19
N LYS A 82 3.07 -15.20 -10.93
CA LYS A 82 2.70 -14.41 -9.76
C LYS A 82 3.91 -13.61 -9.31
N PRO A 83 3.79 -12.29 -9.16
CA PRO A 83 4.90 -11.46 -8.74
C PRO A 83 5.35 -11.80 -7.32
N PRO A 84 6.65 -11.65 -7.02
CA PRO A 84 7.13 -11.79 -5.65
C PRO A 84 6.53 -10.68 -4.77
N TRP A 85 6.27 -11.01 -3.51
CA TRP A 85 5.79 -10.06 -2.51
C TRP A 85 6.77 -8.90 -2.33
N ILE A 86 8.07 -9.19 -2.15
CA ILE A 86 9.15 -8.21 -2.18
C ILE A 86 9.95 -8.44 -3.47
N PRO A 87 9.84 -7.53 -4.48
CA PRO A 87 10.33 -7.81 -5.83
C PRO A 87 11.85 -7.73 -5.99
N ARG A 88 12.56 -7.05 -5.09
CA ARG A 88 14.00 -6.78 -5.22
C ARG A 88 14.71 -6.92 -3.88
N TYR A 89 15.96 -7.41 -3.90
CA TYR A 89 16.77 -7.61 -2.69
C TYR A 89 17.06 -6.30 -1.94
N GLU A 90 17.17 -5.20 -2.65
CA GLU A 90 17.40 -3.86 -2.10
C GLU A 90 16.28 -3.42 -1.13
N TYR A 91 15.06 -3.88 -1.34
CA TYR A 91 13.95 -3.64 -0.41
C TYR A 91 14.14 -4.38 0.92
N TYR A 92 14.69 -5.61 0.91
CA TYR A 92 15.07 -6.29 2.15
C TYR A 92 16.17 -5.55 2.89
N GLN A 93 17.11 -4.93 2.15
CA GLN A 93 18.16 -4.10 2.75
C GLN A 93 17.58 -2.85 3.39
N GLY A 94 16.67 -2.15 2.71
CA GLY A 94 15.98 -0.98 3.25
C GLY A 94 15.15 -1.31 4.47
N LEU A 95 14.46 -2.45 4.46
CA LEU A 95 13.71 -2.96 5.61
C LEU A 95 14.64 -3.26 6.81
N ALA A 96 15.79 -3.87 6.57
CA ALA A 96 16.78 -4.11 7.61
C ALA A 96 17.30 -2.80 8.23
N GLU A 97 17.55 -1.78 7.41
CA GLU A 97 17.96 -0.44 7.86
C GLU A 97 16.86 0.24 8.69
N TYR A 98 15.61 0.18 8.23
CA TYR A 98 14.45 0.67 8.96
C TYR A 98 14.35 0.04 10.36
N LEU A 99 14.53 -1.28 10.43
CA LEU A 99 14.55 -2.04 11.69
C LEU A 99 15.83 -1.85 12.52
N LYS A 100 16.73 -0.96 12.12
CA LYS A 100 18.04 -0.72 12.76
C LYS A 100 18.86 -2.02 12.92
N ARG A 101 18.78 -2.90 11.92
CA ARG A 101 19.51 -4.19 11.86
C ARG A 101 20.59 -4.16 10.80
N SER A 102 21.47 -5.17 10.80
CA SER A 102 22.53 -5.31 9.81
C SER A 102 21.95 -5.43 8.39
N ARG A 103 22.26 -4.47 7.52
CA ARG A 103 21.82 -4.41 6.13
C ARG A 103 22.06 -5.70 5.34
N ARG A 104 23.20 -6.35 5.55
CA ARG A 104 23.56 -7.58 4.81
C ARG A 104 22.97 -8.83 5.44
N TRP A 105 23.29 -9.07 6.71
CA TRP A 105 22.90 -10.32 7.38
C TRP A 105 21.39 -10.43 7.56
N PHE A 106 20.76 -9.36 8.06
CA PHE A 106 19.32 -9.39 8.33
C PHE A 106 18.49 -9.37 7.05
N ALA A 107 18.93 -8.63 6.00
CA ALA A 107 18.29 -8.69 4.69
C ALA A 107 18.37 -10.09 4.06
N SER A 108 19.50 -10.80 4.21
CA SER A 108 19.63 -12.17 3.74
C SER A 108 18.70 -13.13 4.48
N LEU A 109 18.56 -12.95 5.81
CA LEU A 109 17.63 -13.72 6.61
C LEU A 109 16.16 -13.49 6.20
N LEU A 110 15.79 -12.24 5.96
CA LEU A 110 14.44 -11.89 5.49
C LEU A 110 14.18 -12.45 4.09
N ASN A 111 15.15 -12.34 3.18
CA ASN A 111 15.03 -12.88 1.84
C ASN A 111 14.93 -14.41 1.84
N MET A 112 15.66 -15.09 2.73
CA MET A 112 15.53 -16.54 2.89
C MET A 112 14.16 -16.94 3.45
N ALA A 113 13.59 -16.12 4.34
CA ALA A 113 12.28 -16.39 4.94
C ALA A 113 11.09 -16.07 4.01
N PHE A 114 11.20 -15.04 3.19
CA PHE A 114 10.08 -14.46 2.44
C PHE A 114 10.31 -14.33 0.92
N GLY A 115 11.49 -14.68 0.42
CA GLY A 115 11.84 -14.52 -1.01
C GLY A 115 10.95 -15.30 -1.96
N ASP A 116 10.40 -16.43 -1.51
CA ASP A 116 9.48 -17.26 -2.29
C ASP A 116 8.01 -16.88 -2.09
N CYS A 117 7.72 -15.91 -1.22
CA CYS A 117 6.34 -15.43 -1.02
C CYS A 117 5.86 -14.70 -2.26
N LYS A 118 4.71 -15.13 -2.79
CA LYS A 118 4.10 -14.56 -3.99
C LYS A 118 2.81 -13.83 -3.65
N VAL A 119 2.56 -12.77 -4.39
CA VAL A 119 1.29 -12.05 -4.38
C VAL A 119 0.25 -12.89 -5.10
N PRO A 120 -0.99 -13.01 -4.60
CA PRO A 120 -2.05 -13.78 -5.25
C PRO A 120 -2.71 -13.00 -6.42
N ALA A 121 -1.89 -12.47 -7.33
CA ALA A 121 -2.28 -11.76 -8.54
C ALA A 121 -1.45 -12.28 -9.73
N THR A 122 -1.97 -12.20 -10.94
CA THR A 122 -1.27 -12.63 -12.16
C THR A 122 -0.58 -11.43 -12.81
N TRP A 123 0.71 -11.55 -13.07
CA TRP A 123 1.53 -10.50 -13.66
C TRP A 123 1.12 -10.21 -15.11
N ASN A 124 0.84 -8.96 -15.42
CA ASN A 124 0.44 -8.47 -16.75
C ASN A 124 -0.74 -9.24 -17.38
N ALA A 125 -1.63 -9.80 -16.53
CA ALA A 125 -2.82 -10.50 -16.97
C ALA A 125 -3.72 -9.62 -17.84
N ARG A 126 -4.49 -10.23 -18.74
CA ARG A 126 -5.40 -9.52 -19.62
C ARG A 126 -6.49 -8.80 -18.81
N PHE A 127 -6.61 -7.49 -18.98
CA PHE A 127 -7.63 -6.69 -18.32
C PHE A 127 -9.05 -7.13 -18.73
N LYS A 128 -9.95 -7.27 -17.76
CA LYS A 128 -11.35 -7.64 -17.99
C LYS A 128 -12.21 -6.42 -18.28
N ALA A 129 -12.40 -6.13 -19.54
CA ALA A 129 -13.10 -4.95 -20.05
C ALA A 129 -14.61 -5.22 -20.20
N ASN A 130 -15.36 -5.36 -19.11
CA ASN A 130 -16.80 -5.67 -19.16
C ASN A 130 -17.68 -4.69 -18.36
N GLU A 131 -17.12 -3.92 -17.47
CA GLU A 131 -17.78 -2.87 -16.68
C GLU A 131 -16.77 -1.79 -16.31
N THR A 132 -17.24 -0.62 -15.90
CA THR A 132 -16.37 0.44 -15.38
C THR A 132 -16.14 0.24 -13.87
N TYR A 133 -14.91 0.45 -13.43
CA TYR A 133 -14.50 0.19 -12.05
C TYR A 133 -14.14 1.49 -11.32
N PRO A 134 -14.62 1.67 -10.07
CA PRO A 134 -14.15 2.78 -9.24
C PRO A 134 -12.65 2.67 -8.98
N VAL A 135 -11.99 3.81 -8.85
CA VAL A 135 -10.54 3.89 -8.63
C VAL A 135 -10.23 4.07 -7.15
N ILE A 136 -9.32 3.24 -6.64
CA ILE A 136 -8.76 3.40 -5.31
C ILE A 136 -7.27 3.66 -5.43
N VAL A 137 -6.81 4.80 -4.89
CA VAL A 137 -5.40 5.07 -4.67
C VAL A 137 -5.06 4.64 -3.24
N PHE A 138 -4.13 3.71 -3.09
CA PHE A 138 -3.71 3.23 -1.78
C PHE A 138 -2.31 3.74 -1.42
N SER A 139 -2.22 4.39 -0.25
CA SER A 139 -0.95 4.83 0.33
C SER A 139 -0.54 3.92 1.48
N HIS A 140 0.61 3.28 1.34
CA HIS A 140 1.17 2.39 2.36
C HIS A 140 1.80 3.15 3.53
N GLY A 141 2.09 2.45 4.62
CA GLY A 141 2.72 3.02 5.80
C GLY A 141 4.23 3.26 5.65
N LEU A 142 4.86 3.63 6.76
CA LEU A 142 6.28 3.92 6.84
C LEU A 142 7.11 2.63 6.69
N GLY A 143 8.21 2.69 5.93
CA GLY A 143 9.13 1.56 5.76
C GLY A 143 8.68 0.50 4.74
N ALA A 144 7.53 0.68 4.07
CA ALA A 144 7.13 -0.15 2.93
C ALA A 144 7.91 0.22 1.65
N PHE A 145 7.43 -0.15 0.46
CA PHE A 145 8.20 -0.05 -0.78
C PHE A 145 7.59 0.97 -1.74
N ARG A 146 8.41 1.49 -2.67
CA ARG A 146 8.01 2.33 -3.79
C ARG A 146 7.60 3.76 -3.46
N ASP A 147 8.32 4.40 -2.53
CA ASP A 147 8.09 5.78 -2.16
C ASP A 147 9.38 6.46 -1.76
N GLU A 148 9.63 7.63 -2.28
CA GLU A 148 10.88 8.38 -2.09
C GLU A 148 11.06 8.93 -0.67
N SER A 149 9.97 9.22 0.01
CA SER A 149 10.03 10.01 1.23
C SER A 149 10.16 9.17 2.51
N ALA A 150 9.58 7.98 2.53
CA ALA A 150 9.43 7.20 3.76
C ALA A 150 9.79 5.71 3.61
N SER A 151 10.38 5.30 2.48
CA SER A 151 10.78 3.92 2.19
C SER A 151 12.00 3.85 1.27
N THR A 152 12.42 2.63 0.93
CA THR A 152 13.43 2.41 -0.12
C THR A 152 12.72 2.32 -1.46
N THR A 153 13.19 3.06 -2.46
CA THR A 153 12.67 3.05 -3.82
C THR A 153 13.77 3.26 -4.86
N TYR A 154 13.42 3.21 -6.13
CA TYR A 154 14.34 3.52 -7.22
C TYR A 154 13.62 4.30 -8.33
N TYR A 155 14.41 5.00 -9.13
CA TYR A 155 14.01 5.69 -10.34
C TYR A 155 15.09 5.54 -11.40
N PHE A 156 14.80 5.96 -12.61
CA PHE A 156 15.79 5.99 -13.69
C PHE A 156 16.21 7.43 -13.98
N GLU A 157 17.50 7.65 -14.18
CA GLU A 157 18.05 8.95 -14.52
C GLU A 157 18.67 8.89 -15.92
N SER A 158 18.43 9.92 -16.74
CA SER A 158 19.07 10.02 -18.04
C SER A 158 20.57 10.23 -17.87
N LEU A 159 21.36 9.40 -18.53
CA LEU A 159 22.81 9.63 -18.56
C LEU A 159 23.10 10.93 -19.33
N PRO A 160 24.03 11.77 -18.85
CA PRO A 160 24.47 12.94 -19.61
C PRO A 160 25.01 12.47 -20.96
N LYS A 161 24.52 13.10 -22.04
CA LYS A 161 25.09 12.83 -23.37
C LYS A 161 26.59 13.04 -23.31
N PRO A 162 27.40 12.14 -23.87
CA PRO A 162 28.84 12.37 -23.97
C PRO A 162 29.05 13.73 -24.65
N THR A 163 29.72 14.66 -23.99
CA THR A 163 30.15 15.90 -24.61
C THR A 163 31.15 15.52 -25.71
N GLU A 164 30.79 15.78 -26.95
CA GLU A 164 31.70 15.63 -28.07
C GLU A 164 32.93 16.52 -27.83
N HIS A 165 34.07 15.86 -27.76
CA HIS A 165 35.43 16.36 -27.86
C HIS A 165 36.05 17.29 -26.79
N ASP A 166 36.88 16.65 -25.98
CA ASP A 166 38.18 17.18 -25.64
C ASP A 166 39.26 16.11 -26.01
N PRO A 167 40.10 16.32 -27.02
CA PRO A 167 41.08 15.33 -27.51
C PRO A 167 42.35 15.19 -26.64
N THR A 168 42.36 15.71 -25.41
CA THR A 168 43.61 15.82 -24.61
C THR A 168 43.68 15.03 -23.31
N SER A 169 42.76 14.11 -23.00
CA SER A 169 42.88 13.31 -21.79
C SER A 169 43.45 11.91 -22.04
N LYS A 170 44.66 11.67 -21.51
CA LYS A 170 45.36 10.37 -21.50
C LYS A 170 44.61 9.36 -20.62
N PRO A 171 44.56 8.05 -20.98
CA PRO A 171 43.89 7.03 -20.21
C PRO A 171 44.61 6.72 -18.90
N GLN A 172 43.90 6.90 -17.78
CA GLN A 172 44.38 6.51 -16.47
C GLN A 172 44.03 5.02 -16.23
N LYS A 173 45.07 4.17 -16.10
CA LYS A 173 44.91 2.75 -15.75
C LYS A 173 44.51 2.62 -14.28
N THR A 174 43.32 2.09 -14.02
CA THR A 174 42.94 1.58 -12.70
C THR A 174 43.02 0.06 -12.69
N SER A 175 43.81 -0.46 -11.76
CA SER A 175 44.06 -1.86 -11.53
C SER A 175 42.82 -2.55 -10.94
N SER A 176 42.41 -3.63 -11.61
CA SER A 176 41.33 -4.54 -11.16
C SER A 176 41.83 -5.52 -10.12
N THR A 177 41.09 -5.66 -9.02
CA THR A 177 41.12 -6.85 -8.17
C THR A 177 39.78 -7.53 -8.19
N SER A 178 39.82 -8.79 -8.51
CA SER A 178 38.75 -9.74 -8.77
C SER A 178 37.91 -10.11 -7.52
N SER A 179 36.60 -10.22 -7.64
CA SER A 179 35.83 -11.30 -6.98
C SER A 179 34.41 -11.41 -7.56
N SER A 180 34.12 -12.61 -8.09
CA SER A 180 32.83 -13.26 -8.42
C SER A 180 31.77 -12.49 -9.20
N PRO A 181 31.17 -13.10 -10.25
CA PRO A 181 30.24 -12.43 -11.13
C PRO A 181 28.83 -12.36 -10.52
N PRO A 182 28.11 -11.23 -10.71
CA PRO A 182 26.68 -11.15 -10.49
C PRO A 182 25.92 -11.92 -11.58
N PRO A 183 24.67 -12.37 -11.36
CA PRO A 183 23.85 -12.98 -12.39
C PRO A 183 23.64 -11.99 -13.55
N SER A 184 23.70 -12.52 -14.76
CA SER A 184 23.66 -11.80 -16.03
C SER A 184 22.39 -10.94 -16.15
N PRO A 185 22.53 -9.69 -16.58
CA PRO A 185 21.40 -8.87 -16.99
C PRO A 185 20.82 -9.41 -18.31
N SER A 186 19.49 -9.44 -18.43
CA SER A 186 18.80 -9.67 -19.70
C SER A 186 19.22 -8.60 -20.72
N PRO A 187 19.24 -8.92 -22.03
CA PRO A 187 19.76 -7.99 -23.04
C PRO A 187 18.86 -6.76 -23.13
N SER A 188 19.41 -5.61 -22.79
CA SER A 188 18.82 -4.29 -23.01
C SER A 188 18.78 -3.98 -24.50
N SER A 189 17.62 -3.58 -25.01
CA SER A 189 17.46 -3.03 -26.36
C SER A 189 18.32 -1.77 -26.54
N PRO A 190 18.92 -1.53 -27.72
CA PRO A 190 19.77 -0.38 -27.96
C PRO A 190 18.93 0.89 -28.15
N GLY A 191 18.80 1.72 -27.10
CA GLY A 191 18.12 3.01 -27.26
C GLY A 191 18.03 3.92 -26.05
N SER A 192 17.93 3.44 -24.82
CA SER A 192 17.76 4.32 -23.67
C SER A 192 19.03 4.41 -22.81
N SER A 193 19.60 5.59 -22.73
CA SER A 193 20.72 5.91 -21.85
C SER A 193 20.25 6.20 -20.42
N LEU A 194 19.37 5.34 -19.86
CA LEU A 194 18.84 5.48 -18.53
C LEU A 194 19.66 4.66 -17.53
N GLN A 195 19.97 5.24 -16.38
CA GLN A 195 20.67 4.58 -15.28
C GLN A 195 19.73 4.47 -14.08
N GLU A 196 19.58 3.25 -13.54
CA GLU A 196 18.83 3.00 -12.30
C GLU A 196 19.54 3.65 -11.10
N LYS A 197 18.79 4.38 -10.29
CA LYS A 197 19.23 5.05 -9.06
C LYS A 197 18.35 4.60 -7.90
N TRP A 198 18.99 4.16 -6.81
CA TRP A 198 18.32 3.75 -5.59
C TRP A 198 18.29 4.87 -4.57
N LEU A 199 17.14 5.12 -3.98
CA LEU A 199 16.92 6.00 -2.85
C LEU A 199 16.75 5.17 -1.58
N PRO A 200 17.69 5.26 -0.62
CA PRO A 200 17.60 4.53 0.63
C PRO A 200 16.56 5.16 1.57
N TYR A 201 16.06 4.37 2.52
CA TYR A 201 15.26 4.88 3.62
C TYR A 201 16.00 6.01 4.36
N ARG A 202 15.32 7.14 4.57
CA ARG A 202 15.88 8.27 5.32
C ARG A 202 15.58 8.14 6.80
N LYS A 203 16.64 8.17 7.61
CA LYS A 203 16.51 8.25 9.07
C LYS A 203 15.99 9.63 9.47
N VAL A 204 15.34 9.69 10.66
CA VAL A 204 14.91 10.96 11.23
C VAL A 204 16.13 11.82 11.55
N GLU A 205 16.18 13.01 10.99
CA GLU A 205 17.16 14.06 11.24
C GLU A 205 16.41 15.33 11.67
N GLY A 206 16.73 15.84 12.85
CA GLY A 206 16.04 17.01 13.42
C GLY A 206 14.70 16.65 14.10
N GLU A 207 13.73 17.55 14.03
CA GLU A 207 12.40 17.34 14.62
C GLU A 207 11.56 16.37 13.77
N GLU A 208 11.09 15.31 14.42
CA GLU A 208 10.36 14.24 13.73
C GLU A 208 9.10 14.76 13.03
N PHE A 209 8.35 15.64 13.68
CA PHE A 209 7.13 16.23 13.11
C PHE A 209 7.40 16.93 11.78
N GLU A 210 8.36 17.86 11.73
CA GLU A 210 8.63 18.63 10.51
C GLU A 210 9.08 17.73 9.34
N MET A 211 9.96 16.77 9.64
CA MET A 211 10.41 15.81 8.64
C MET A 211 9.23 14.99 8.10
N ARG A 212 8.40 14.43 8.98
CA ARG A 212 7.26 13.58 8.62
C ARG A 212 6.16 14.35 7.91
N ASN A 213 5.90 15.59 8.32
CA ASN A 213 4.94 16.46 7.66
C ASN A 213 5.34 16.76 6.21
N ARG A 214 6.61 17.09 5.96
CA ARG A 214 7.13 17.26 4.58
C ARG A 214 7.02 15.97 3.76
N GLN A 215 7.33 14.82 4.35
CA GLN A 215 7.23 13.52 3.69
C GLN A 215 5.77 13.17 3.34
N VAL A 216 4.81 13.48 4.22
CA VAL A 216 3.38 13.32 3.91
C VAL A 216 2.99 14.22 2.73
N GLY A 217 3.43 15.49 2.74
CA GLY A 217 3.16 16.41 1.63
C GLY A 217 3.65 15.87 0.28
N GLN A 218 4.88 15.36 0.23
CA GLN A 218 5.45 14.73 -0.96
C GLN A 218 4.63 13.50 -1.39
N ARG A 219 4.29 12.61 -0.45
CA ARG A 219 3.48 11.43 -0.73
C ARG A 219 2.08 11.77 -1.25
N VAL A 220 1.49 12.86 -0.78
CA VAL A 220 0.22 13.37 -1.32
C VAL A 220 0.38 13.75 -2.79
N ASP A 221 1.46 14.44 -3.14
CA ASP A 221 1.72 14.80 -4.54
C ASP A 221 1.92 13.56 -5.43
N GLU A 222 2.60 12.53 -4.95
CA GLU A 222 2.75 11.24 -5.63
C GLU A 222 1.39 10.55 -5.85
N CYS A 223 0.51 10.53 -4.83
CA CYS A 223 -0.83 9.95 -4.95
C CYS A 223 -1.72 10.73 -5.93
N VAL A 224 -1.66 12.05 -5.90
CA VAL A 224 -2.39 12.94 -6.83
C VAL A 224 -1.88 12.76 -8.26
N HIS A 225 -0.57 12.64 -8.45
CA HIS A 225 0.02 12.37 -9.76
C HIS A 225 -0.34 10.96 -10.26
N ALA A 226 -0.34 9.95 -9.40
CA ALA A 226 -0.80 8.60 -9.79
C ALA A 226 -2.27 8.63 -10.27
N LEU A 227 -3.16 9.37 -9.60
CA LEU A 227 -4.52 9.57 -10.07
C LEU A 227 -4.56 10.27 -11.43
N GLN A 228 -3.71 11.28 -11.66
CA GLN A 228 -3.60 11.95 -12.97
C GLN A 228 -3.14 10.99 -14.07
N VAL A 229 -2.16 10.14 -13.80
CA VAL A 229 -1.72 9.09 -14.74
C VAL A 229 -2.89 8.17 -15.12
N LEU A 230 -3.70 7.76 -14.13
CA LEU A 230 -4.88 6.94 -14.40
C LEU A 230 -5.95 7.68 -15.21
N GLU A 231 -6.15 8.99 -15.00
CA GLU A 231 -7.02 9.83 -15.82
C GLU A 231 -6.54 9.90 -17.28
N ASP A 232 -5.24 10.09 -17.50
CA ASP A 232 -4.64 10.14 -18.81
C ASP A 232 -4.83 8.81 -19.56
N LEU A 233 -4.56 7.69 -18.90
CA LEU A 233 -4.79 6.35 -19.45
C LEU A 233 -6.26 6.12 -19.78
N ASN A 234 -7.18 6.51 -18.89
CA ASN A 234 -8.62 6.37 -19.12
C ASN A 234 -9.14 7.21 -20.30
N ASN A 235 -8.54 8.38 -20.53
CA ASN A 235 -8.84 9.23 -21.67
C ASN A 235 -8.15 8.74 -22.96
N GLY A 236 -7.28 7.74 -22.87
CA GLY A 236 -6.52 7.19 -23.99
C GLY A 236 -5.32 8.04 -24.40
N HIS A 237 -4.84 8.87 -23.49
CA HIS A 237 -3.55 9.54 -23.67
C HIS A 237 -2.41 8.54 -23.51
N ASN A 238 -1.34 8.75 -24.25
CA ASN A 238 -0.15 7.93 -24.09
C ASN A 238 0.57 8.32 -22.79
N VAL A 239 0.79 7.33 -21.91
CA VAL A 239 1.61 7.48 -20.72
C VAL A 239 2.90 6.71 -20.95
N ASP A 240 4.01 7.39 -20.82
CA ASP A 240 5.32 6.78 -20.92
C ASP A 240 5.62 6.00 -19.63
N ASN A 241 5.51 4.67 -19.70
CA ASN A 241 5.93 3.78 -18.63
C ASN A 241 7.40 3.43 -18.81
N VAL A 242 8.26 4.01 -17.98
CA VAL A 242 9.70 3.78 -18.02
C VAL A 242 10.08 2.31 -17.78
N LEU A 243 9.21 1.57 -17.09
CA LEU A 243 9.35 0.13 -16.94
C LEU A 243 8.86 -0.55 -18.23
N GLU A 244 9.78 -1.13 -18.98
CA GLU A 244 9.43 -1.95 -20.14
C GLU A 244 8.62 -3.17 -19.67
N GLY A 245 7.28 -3.01 -19.60
CA GLY A 245 6.34 -4.04 -19.18
C GLY A 245 5.56 -4.62 -20.37
N GLY A 246 5.24 -5.90 -20.32
CA GLY A 246 4.41 -6.56 -21.36
C GLY A 246 2.91 -6.22 -21.29
N PHE A 247 2.48 -5.30 -20.43
CA PHE A 247 1.09 -4.90 -20.29
C PHE A 247 0.77 -3.71 -21.20
N ASP A 248 -0.25 -3.88 -22.05
CA ASP A 248 -0.74 -2.81 -22.91
C ASP A 248 -1.66 -1.85 -22.12
N LEU A 249 -1.10 -0.72 -21.71
CA LEU A 249 -1.81 0.30 -20.93
C LEU A 249 -3.02 0.89 -21.69
N SER A 250 -3.06 0.82 -23.02
CA SER A 250 -4.18 1.31 -23.83
C SER A 250 -5.49 0.53 -23.57
N MET A 251 -5.39 -0.69 -23.05
CA MET A 251 -6.53 -1.51 -22.65
C MET A 251 -7.35 -0.91 -21.51
N LEU A 252 -6.80 0.02 -20.76
CA LEU A 252 -7.45 0.69 -19.62
C LEU A 252 -8.38 1.84 -20.05
N LYS A 253 -8.35 2.23 -21.33
CA LYS A 253 -9.13 3.36 -21.85
C LYS A 253 -10.63 3.17 -21.66
N GLY A 254 -11.27 4.10 -20.93
CA GLY A 254 -12.72 4.16 -20.75
C GLY A 254 -13.27 3.19 -19.69
N TRP A 255 -12.41 2.48 -18.96
CA TRP A 255 -12.84 1.47 -17.98
C TRP A 255 -12.72 1.89 -16.52
N MET A 256 -12.19 3.09 -16.26
CA MET A 256 -12.06 3.63 -14.91
C MET A 256 -13.12 4.69 -14.63
N ASP A 257 -13.90 4.50 -13.57
CA ASP A 257 -14.85 5.50 -13.08
C ASP A 257 -14.14 6.47 -12.12
N LEU A 258 -13.53 7.47 -12.69
CA LEU A 258 -12.75 8.48 -11.97
C LEU A 258 -13.62 9.44 -11.15
N HIS A 259 -14.94 9.51 -11.42
CA HIS A 259 -15.88 10.23 -10.57
C HIS A 259 -16.10 9.54 -9.21
N ARG A 260 -15.68 8.29 -9.10
CA ARG A 260 -15.71 7.47 -7.90
C ARG A 260 -14.30 7.17 -7.37
N ALA A 261 -13.37 8.11 -7.53
CA ALA A 261 -12.03 7.97 -6.98
C ALA A 261 -12.04 8.10 -5.46
N THR A 262 -11.32 7.20 -4.81
CA THR A 262 -11.18 7.14 -3.35
C THR A 262 -9.72 7.01 -2.99
N ILE A 263 -9.31 7.59 -1.86
CA ILE A 263 -7.98 7.37 -1.31
C ILE A 263 -8.08 6.52 -0.05
N VAL A 264 -7.22 5.51 0.04
CA VAL A 264 -7.11 4.62 1.19
C VAL A 264 -5.67 4.65 1.70
N GLY A 265 -5.47 4.58 3.01
CA GLY A 265 -4.10 4.55 3.51
C GLY A 265 -3.96 3.91 4.88
N HIS A 266 -2.82 3.26 5.11
CA HIS A 266 -2.48 2.65 6.39
C HIS A 266 -1.36 3.42 7.09
N SER A 267 -1.48 3.64 8.40
CA SER A 267 -0.41 4.24 9.21
C SER A 267 0.01 5.63 8.70
N PHE A 268 1.25 5.80 8.27
CA PHE A 268 1.75 7.00 7.58
C PHE A 268 0.94 7.30 6.30
N GLY A 269 0.57 6.25 5.54
CA GLY A 269 -0.33 6.38 4.40
C GLY A 269 -1.73 6.83 4.78
N GLY A 270 -2.17 6.56 6.02
CA GLY A 270 -3.42 7.11 6.56
C GLY A 270 -3.35 8.62 6.73
N ALA A 271 -2.24 9.16 7.25
CA ALA A 271 -1.98 10.59 7.26
C ALA A 271 -1.98 11.19 5.84
N THR A 272 -1.34 10.48 4.90
CA THR A 272 -1.35 10.86 3.48
C THR A 272 -2.77 10.91 2.92
N ALA A 273 -3.61 9.91 3.22
CA ALA A 273 -4.99 9.87 2.75
C ALA A 273 -5.84 11.02 3.28
N ILE A 274 -5.67 11.38 4.57
CA ILE A 274 -6.33 12.54 5.18
C ILE A 274 -5.93 13.83 4.48
N GLN A 275 -4.64 14.06 4.29
CA GLN A 275 -4.15 15.30 3.64
C GLN A 275 -4.49 15.33 2.15
N ALA A 276 -4.46 14.21 1.44
CA ALA A 276 -4.87 14.15 0.03
C ALA A 276 -6.36 14.46 -0.15
N LEU A 277 -7.21 13.94 0.75
CA LEU A 277 -8.65 14.24 0.73
C LEU A 277 -8.94 15.74 0.95
N ALA A 278 -8.13 16.41 1.77
CA ALA A 278 -8.21 17.86 1.96
C ALA A 278 -7.74 18.63 0.72
N LYS A 279 -6.65 18.15 0.06
CA LYS A 279 -5.95 18.86 -1.02
C LYS A 279 -6.60 18.70 -2.38
N ASP A 280 -7.07 17.47 -2.72
CA ASP A 280 -7.55 17.15 -4.07
C ASP A 280 -9.07 16.85 -4.08
N THR A 281 -9.78 17.64 -4.90
CA THR A 281 -11.24 17.54 -4.99
C THR A 281 -11.74 16.31 -5.73
N ARG A 282 -10.90 15.61 -6.46
CA ARG A 282 -11.27 14.38 -7.21
C ARG A 282 -11.55 13.20 -6.30
N PHE A 283 -10.88 13.11 -5.13
CA PHE A 283 -11.22 12.09 -4.15
C PHE A 283 -12.58 12.37 -3.51
N ARG A 284 -13.50 11.41 -3.60
CA ARG A 284 -14.86 11.48 -3.03
C ARG A 284 -14.87 11.28 -1.52
N CYS A 285 -14.08 10.36 -1.05
CA CYS A 285 -13.95 9.99 0.36
C CYS A 285 -12.58 9.37 0.63
N ALA A 286 -12.29 9.11 1.91
CA ALA A 286 -11.09 8.38 2.30
C ALA A 286 -11.43 7.24 3.27
N VAL A 287 -10.62 6.16 3.24
CA VAL A 287 -10.56 5.15 4.29
C VAL A 287 -9.17 5.15 4.90
N VAL A 288 -9.11 5.21 6.22
CA VAL A 288 -7.87 5.29 6.98
C VAL A 288 -7.75 4.09 7.91
N LEU A 289 -6.78 3.26 7.63
CA LEU A 289 -6.48 2.06 8.41
C LEU A 289 -5.40 2.41 9.43
N ASP A 290 -5.83 2.55 10.68
CA ASP A 290 -4.94 2.86 11.83
C ASP A 290 -3.97 4.02 11.56
N GLY A 291 -4.50 5.15 11.09
CA GLY A 291 -3.74 6.30 10.61
C GLY A 291 -2.83 6.91 11.68
N TRP A 292 -1.61 7.25 11.29
CA TRP A 292 -0.67 7.94 12.18
C TRP A 292 -0.91 9.45 12.16
N MET A 293 -1.46 10.00 13.24
CA MET A 293 -1.90 11.40 13.29
C MET A 293 -0.76 12.40 13.49
N LEU A 294 0.42 11.97 13.98
CA LEU A 294 1.55 12.86 14.29
C LEU A 294 1.94 13.77 13.11
N PRO A 295 2.09 13.29 11.85
CA PRO A 295 2.56 14.13 10.76
C PRO A 295 1.60 15.25 10.33
N LEU A 296 0.34 15.22 10.77
CA LEU A 296 -0.70 16.15 10.33
C LEU A 296 -0.73 17.39 11.21
N THR A 297 -1.06 18.54 10.61
CA THR A 297 -1.41 19.76 11.35
C THR A 297 -2.90 19.78 11.65
N ASP A 298 -3.31 20.54 12.68
CA ASP A 298 -4.74 20.75 12.97
C ASP A 298 -5.42 21.51 11.83
N GLU A 299 -4.69 22.39 11.14
CA GLU A 299 -5.18 23.09 9.95
C GLU A 299 -5.55 22.08 8.84
N THR A 300 -4.66 21.15 8.54
CA THR A 300 -4.94 20.07 7.55
C THR A 300 -6.19 19.29 7.94
N CYS A 301 -6.32 18.91 9.20
CA CYS A 301 -7.49 18.17 9.68
C CYS A 301 -8.79 18.98 9.53
N SER A 302 -8.74 20.31 9.79
CA SER A 302 -9.92 21.19 9.66
C SER A 302 -10.38 21.42 8.22
N GLN A 303 -9.51 21.19 7.24
CA GLN A 303 -9.83 21.33 5.81
C GLN A 303 -10.56 20.09 5.23
N VAL A 304 -10.61 18.97 5.96
CA VAL A 304 -11.29 17.75 5.50
C VAL A 304 -12.79 17.89 5.68
N GLN A 305 -13.49 18.25 4.61
CA GLN A 305 -14.94 18.42 4.59
C GLN A 305 -15.68 17.22 3.97
N LYS A 306 -14.98 16.26 3.44
CA LYS A 306 -15.53 15.07 2.77
C LYS A 306 -15.60 13.88 3.73
N PRO A 307 -16.45 12.89 3.44
CA PRO A 307 -16.57 11.69 4.27
C PRO A 307 -15.24 10.95 4.43
N ILE A 308 -14.94 10.58 5.67
CA ILE A 308 -13.77 9.77 6.02
C ILE A 308 -14.16 8.62 6.95
N PHE A 309 -13.62 7.46 6.72
CA PHE A 309 -13.81 6.30 7.55
C PHE A 309 -12.49 5.83 8.17
N LEU A 310 -12.40 5.88 9.48
CA LEU A 310 -11.22 5.43 10.21
C LEU A 310 -11.49 4.06 10.84
N ILE A 311 -10.66 3.10 10.51
CA ILE A 311 -10.68 1.73 11.07
C ILE A 311 -9.42 1.55 11.89
N ASN A 312 -9.55 1.68 13.21
CA ASN A 312 -8.43 1.66 14.13
C ASN A 312 -8.18 0.26 14.70
N SER A 313 -6.92 -0.04 15.01
CA SER A 313 -6.57 -1.12 15.92
C SER A 313 -6.80 -0.71 17.38
N GLU A 314 -6.87 -1.70 18.28
CA GLU A 314 -7.20 -1.43 19.69
C GLU A 314 -6.09 -0.69 20.43
N LYS A 315 -4.82 -0.89 20.04
CA LYS A 315 -3.66 -0.48 20.85
C LYS A 315 -2.81 0.66 20.28
N PHE A 316 -2.99 1.04 19.02
CA PHE A 316 -2.07 1.99 18.37
C PHE A 316 -2.36 3.45 18.71
N GLN A 317 -3.64 3.82 18.76
CA GLN A 317 -4.03 5.22 18.91
C GLN A 317 -3.81 5.74 20.33
N THR A 318 -3.03 6.81 20.45
CA THR A 318 -2.86 7.57 21.70
C THR A 318 -4.13 8.36 22.02
N GLN A 319 -4.25 8.89 23.26
CA GLN A 319 -5.38 9.72 23.65
C GLN A 319 -5.47 10.99 22.79
N ASP A 320 -4.36 11.66 22.54
CA ASP A 320 -4.28 12.85 21.67
C ASP A 320 -4.76 12.50 20.23
N SER A 321 -4.27 11.37 19.69
CA SER A 321 -4.70 10.90 18.36
C SER A 321 -6.21 10.65 18.31
N LYS A 322 -6.80 10.05 19.35
CA LYS A 322 -8.25 9.81 19.43
C LYS A 322 -9.05 11.11 19.41
N GLU A 323 -8.64 12.10 20.21
CA GLU A 323 -9.29 13.41 20.24
C GLU A 323 -9.21 14.13 18.89
N ARG A 324 -8.07 14.05 18.20
CA ARG A 324 -7.90 14.60 16.84
C ARG A 324 -8.76 13.87 15.82
N ILE A 325 -8.88 12.54 15.92
CA ILE A 325 -9.76 11.71 15.08
C ILE A 325 -11.23 12.09 15.31
N GLU A 326 -11.65 12.28 16.56
CA GLU A 326 -13.01 12.71 16.87
C GLU A 326 -13.34 14.08 16.28
N ARG A 327 -12.44 15.06 16.43
CA ARG A 327 -12.56 16.38 15.79
C ARG A 327 -12.65 16.27 14.26
N LEU A 328 -11.79 15.44 13.65
CA LEU A 328 -11.80 15.19 12.21
C LEU A 328 -13.15 14.59 11.75
N CYS A 329 -13.66 13.58 12.44
CA CYS A 329 -14.93 12.95 12.11
C CYS A 329 -16.13 13.89 12.31
N SER A 330 -16.05 14.86 13.22
CA SER A 330 -17.13 15.82 13.45
C SER A 330 -17.33 16.82 12.31
N GLN A 331 -16.36 16.97 11.40
CA GLN A 331 -16.43 17.88 10.25
C GLN A 331 -17.49 17.45 9.21
N ASN A 332 -17.80 16.16 9.17
CA ASN A 332 -18.77 15.62 8.21
C ASN A 332 -19.64 14.52 8.87
N SER A 333 -20.96 14.67 8.79
CA SER A 333 -21.92 13.75 9.43
C SER A 333 -21.88 12.32 8.87
N GLN A 334 -21.30 12.11 7.71
CA GLN A 334 -21.11 10.79 7.09
C GLN A 334 -19.78 10.14 7.48
N SER A 335 -18.90 10.87 8.15
CA SER A 335 -17.64 10.31 8.66
C SER A 335 -17.87 9.33 9.81
N ARG A 336 -17.06 8.28 9.86
CA ARG A 336 -17.17 7.21 10.88
C ARG A 336 -15.80 6.82 11.39
N VAL A 337 -15.79 6.30 12.61
CA VAL A 337 -14.61 5.64 13.20
C VAL A 337 -15.04 4.38 13.92
N ILE A 338 -14.31 3.31 13.71
CA ILE A 338 -14.46 2.04 14.44
C ILE A 338 -13.11 1.60 14.98
N THR A 339 -13.13 0.75 16.00
CA THR A 339 -11.93 0.12 16.56
C THR A 339 -12.17 -1.38 16.66
N ILE A 340 -11.27 -2.18 16.09
CA ILE A 340 -11.37 -3.65 16.09
C ILE A 340 -10.71 -4.19 17.36
N LYS A 341 -11.48 -4.92 18.18
CA LYS A 341 -10.98 -5.57 19.41
C LYS A 341 -9.89 -6.60 19.12
N GLY A 342 -8.89 -6.65 19.96
CA GLY A 342 -7.82 -7.63 19.86
C GLY A 342 -6.89 -7.41 18.67
N SER A 343 -7.08 -6.36 17.87
CA SER A 343 -6.20 -6.02 16.77
C SER A 343 -5.01 -5.17 17.22
N VAL A 344 -3.93 -5.23 16.47
CA VAL A 344 -2.73 -4.41 16.60
C VAL A 344 -2.46 -3.69 15.28
N HIS A 345 -1.57 -2.72 15.30
CA HIS A 345 -1.25 -1.91 14.11
C HIS A 345 -0.95 -2.73 12.85
N GLN A 346 -0.28 -3.87 13.02
CA GLN A 346 0.05 -4.79 11.91
C GLN A 346 -1.11 -5.69 11.48
N SER A 347 -2.25 -5.68 12.18
CA SER A 347 -3.43 -6.45 11.77
C SER A 347 -4.01 -6.01 10.43
N HIS A 348 -3.67 -4.79 9.99
CA HIS A 348 -4.05 -4.22 8.69
C HIS A 348 -2.98 -4.45 7.61
N THR A 349 -2.03 -5.36 7.80
CA THR A 349 -0.92 -5.60 6.88
C THR A 349 -0.70 -7.09 6.61
N ASP A 350 0.01 -7.41 5.53
CA ASP A 350 0.40 -8.78 5.18
C ASP A 350 1.25 -9.46 6.26
N PHE A 351 1.97 -8.68 7.07
CA PHE A 351 2.81 -9.23 8.15
C PHE A 351 2.04 -10.07 9.16
N THR A 352 0.76 -9.77 9.38
CA THR A 352 -0.08 -10.59 10.28
C THR A 352 -0.20 -12.05 9.81
N PHE A 353 -0.03 -12.30 8.50
CA PHE A 353 -0.08 -13.64 7.91
C PHE A 353 1.30 -14.28 7.79
N LEU A 354 2.34 -13.47 7.61
CA LEU A 354 3.71 -13.92 7.31
C LEU A 354 4.55 -14.16 8.57
N THR A 355 4.04 -13.82 9.76
CA THR A 355 4.85 -13.82 10.97
C THR A 355 5.09 -15.21 11.52
N LEU A 356 6.35 -15.57 11.64
CA LEU A 356 6.81 -16.71 12.42
C LEU A 356 6.62 -16.43 13.93
N LYS A 357 6.25 -17.45 14.72
CA LYS A 357 6.02 -17.34 16.17
C LYS A 357 7.08 -16.53 16.94
N PRO A 358 8.41 -16.74 16.75
CA PRO A 358 9.42 -15.97 17.46
C PRO A 358 9.46 -14.48 17.11
N LEU A 359 9.13 -14.12 15.85
CA LEU A 359 9.06 -12.72 15.42
C LEU A 359 7.86 -12.00 16.03
N ASN A 360 6.75 -12.71 16.21
CA ASN A 360 5.56 -12.14 16.84
C ASN A 360 5.80 -11.70 18.29
N VAL A 361 6.58 -12.48 19.05
CA VAL A 361 6.92 -12.14 20.45
C VAL A 361 7.76 -10.86 20.53
N VAL A 362 8.60 -10.62 19.52
CA VAL A 362 9.53 -9.47 19.52
C VAL A 362 8.88 -8.20 18.98
N PHE A 363 7.94 -8.32 18.04
CA PHE A 363 7.43 -7.18 17.26
C PHE A 363 5.91 -6.92 17.40
N GLU A 364 5.23 -7.69 18.25
CA GLU A 364 3.76 -7.57 18.44
C GLU A 364 2.97 -7.49 17.12
N ILE A 365 3.34 -8.33 16.15
CA ILE A 365 2.78 -8.27 14.78
C ILE A 365 1.36 -8.83 14.73
N LYS A 366 1.03 -9.79 15.62
CA LYS A 366 -0.30 -10.38 15.73
C LYS A 366 -1.00 -9.92 16.99
N GLY A 367 -2.22 -9.48 16.82
CA GLY A 367 -3.15 -9.27 17.93
C GLY A 367 -3.71 -10.59 18.49
N THR A 368 -4.73 -10.47 19.35
CA THR A 368 -5.48 -11.62 19.88
C THR A 368 -6.63 -12.03 18.98
N ILE A 369 -7.08 -11.16 18.09
CA ILE A 369 -8.06 -11.50 17.05
C ILE A 369 -7.43 -12.43 16.01
N ASP A 370 -8.22 -13.35 15.48
CA ASP A 370 -7.79 -14.14 14.32
C ASP A 370 -7.48 -13.21 13.13
N SER A 371 -6.34 -13.43 12.46
CA SER A 371 -5.88 -12.53 11.40
C SER A 371 -6.82 -12.46 10.21
N MET A 372 -7.47 -13.61 9.84
CA MET A 372 -8.45 -13.63 8.75
C MET A 372 -9.73 -12.93 9.14
N LEU A 373 -10.20 -13.13 10.37
CA LEU A 373 -11.38 -12.44 10.88
C LEU A 373 -11.17 -10.93 10.94
N GLY A 374 -10.01 -10.48 11.45
CA GLY A 374 -9.66 -9.06 11.48
C GLY A 374 -9.63 -8.42 10.08
N LEU A 375 -9.06 -9.13 9.10
CA LEU A 375 -9.06 -8.72 7.70
C LEU A 375 -10.49 -8.67 7.12
N ASP A 376 -11.32 -9.68 7.37
CA ASP A 376 -12.70 -9.73 6.88
C ASP A 376 -13.54 -8.57 7.46
N ILE A 377 -13.43 -8.27 8.75
CA ILE A 377 -14.12 -7.13 9.37
C ILE A 377 -13.68 -5.83 8.70
N THR A 378 -12.36 -5.63 8.51
CA THR A 378 -11.82 -4.44 7.84
C THR A 378 -12.39 -4.29 6.44
N ASN A 379 -12.36 -5.36 5.64
CA ASN A 379 -12.84 -5.37 4.26
C ASN A 379 -14.35 -5.10 4.17
N HIS A 380 -15.14 -5.78 5.00
CA HIS A 380 -16.60 -5.63 5.01
C HIS A 380 -17.02 -4.21 5.41
N ALA A 381 -16.43 -3.67 6.46
CA ALA A 381 -16.71 -2.31 6.91
C ALA A 381 -16.30 -1.28 5.84
N MET A 382 -15.12 -1.46 5.21
CA MET A 382 -14.68 -0.59 4.12
C MET A 382 -15.63 -0.66 2.93
N LEU A 383 -16.04 -1.86 2.48
CA LEU A 383 -16.92 -2.03 1.34
C LEU A 383 -18.30 -1.41 1.57
N ALA A 384 -18.87 -1.57 2.77
CA ALA A 384 -20.14 -0.95 3.13
C ALA A 384 -20.04 0.58 3.13
N PHE A 385 -18.97 1.13 3.69
CA PHE A 385 -18.74 2.57 3.65
C PHE A 385 -18.58 3.08 2.21
N LEU A 386 -17.75 2.42 1.39
CA LEU A 386 -17.52 2.81 0.01
C LEU A 386 -18.79 2.71 -0.83
N GLN A 387 -19.63 1.70 -0.61
CA GLN A 387 -20.92 1.60 -1.29
C GLN A 387 -21.78 2.84 -1.05
N ARG A 388 -21.87 3.31 0.20
CA ARG A 388 -22.63 4.51 0.55
C ARG A 388 -22.04 5.78 -0.08
N GLN A 389 -20.70 5.92 -0.11
CA GLN A 389 -20.06 7.14 -0.58
C GLN A 389 -19.90 7.23 -2.09
N LEU A 390 -19.86 6.09 -2.76
CA LEU A 390 -19.62 6.00 -4.20
C LEU A 390 -20.88 5.58 -4.98
N ASP A 391 -22.03 5.47 -4.32
CA ASP A 391 -23.31 5.04 -4.91
C ASP A 391 -23.18 3.71 -5.70
N LEU A 392 -22.47 2.73 -5.10
CA LEU A 392 -22.27 1.43 -5.74
C LEU A 392 -23.56 0.61 -5.67
N GLN A 393 -23.95 0.00 -6.79
CA GLN A 393 -25.13 -0.87 -6.87
C GLN A 393 -24.75 -2.32 -6.57
N LYS A 394 -24.30 -2.56 -5.31
CA LYS A 394 -23.89 -3.87 -4.80
C LYS A 394 -24.70 -4.19 -3.53
N ASP A 395 -24.45 -5.31 -2.88
CA ASP A 395 -25.15 -5.75 -1.66
C ASP A 395 -24.30 -5.56 -0.38
N PHE A 396 -23.40 -4.58 -0.39
CA PHE A 396 -22.47 -4.35 0.74
C PHE A 396 -23.14 -3.71 1.95
N ASN A 397 -24.33 -3.17 1.79
CA ASN A 397 -25.16 -2.65 2.89
C ASN A 397 -25.49 -3.69 3.97
N LYS A 398 -25.37 -4.98 3.67
CA LYS A 398 -25.48 -6.05 4.69
C LYS A 398 -24.42 -5.94 5.81
N TRP A 399 -23.38 -5.15 5.63
CA TRP A 399 -22.33 -4.88 6.62
C TRP A 399 -22.39 -3.47 7.20
N ASP A 400 -23.48 -2.76 6.99
CA ASP A 400 -23.67 -1.38 7.48
C ASP A 400 -23.51 -1.28 9.00
N ASP A 401 -23.91 -2.31 9.73
CA ASP A 401 -23.73 -2.38 11.19
C ASP A 401 -22.27 -2.21 11.60
N LEU A 402 -21.32 -2.76 10.83
CA LEU A 402 -19.90 -2.60 11.10
C LEU A 402 -19.46 -1.13 10.96
N VAL A 403 -20.00 -0.40 9.97
CA VAL A 403 -19.70 1.02 9.77
C VAL A 403 -20.21 1.87 10.93
N GLU A 404 -21.35 1.48 11.52
CA GLU A 404 -21.91 2.14 12.69
C GLU A 404 -21.25 1.73 14.02
N GLY A 405 -20.24 0.85 13.97
CA GLY A 405 -19.53 0.37 15.16
C GLY A 405 -20.28 -0.71 15.94
N LEU A 406 -21.23 -1.38 15.28
CA LEU A 406 -22.00 -2.47 15.87
C LEU A 406 -21.37 -3.82 15.47
N GLY A 407 -21.09 -4.66 16.46
CA GLY A 407 -20.52 -5.99 16.25
C GLY A 407 -19.73 -6.48 17.45
N GLU A 408 -19.67 -7.80 17.62
CA GLU A 408 -19.01 -8.48 18.74
C GLU A 408 -17.51 -8.11 18.83
N HIS A 409 -16.86 -7.99 17.68
CA HIS A 409 -15.43 -7.72 17.57
C HIS A 409 -15.08 -6.23 17.46
N LEU A 410 -16.04 -5.33 17.68
CA LEU A 410 -15.81 -3.89 17.69
C LEU A 410 -15.85 -3.35 19.12
N VAL A 411 -14.98 -2.36 19.40
CA VAL A 411 -15.04 -1.64 20.69
C VAL A 411 -16.29 -0.77 20.68
N PRO A 412 -17.20 -0.92 21.68
CA PRO A 412 -18.38 -0.10 21.76
C PRO A 412 -18.01 1.39 21.81
N ARG A 413 -18.72 2.22 21.06
CA ARG A 413 -18.58 3.67 21.23
C ARG A 413 -19.10 4.07 22.62
N PRO A 414 -18.40 4.94 23.35
CA PRO A 414 -19.02 5.59 24.51
C PRO A 414 -20.30 6.30 24.04
N ALA A 415 -21.38 6.15 24.79
CA ALA A 415 -22.59 6.92 24.52
C ALA A 415 -22.23 8.41 24.44
N PRO A 416 -22.79 9.18 23.47
CA PRO A 416 -22.52 10.60 23.41
C PRO A 416 -22.83 11.19 24.80
N SER A 417 -21.82 11.83 25.40
CA SER A 417 -22.03 12.56 26.65
C SER A 417 -23.21 13.50 26.40
N GLN A 418 -24.31 13.30 27.09
CA GLN A 418 -25.39 14.26 27.11
C GLN A 418 -24.75 15.58 27.61
N ALA A 419 -24.43 16.47 26.69
CA ALA A 419 -24.13 17.83 27.05
C ALA A 419 -25.39 18.32 27.76
N GLY A 420 -25.31 18.46 29.10
CA GLY A 420 -26.36 19.05 29.89
C GLY A 420 -26.65 20.46 29.40
N PRO A 421 -27.85 20.93 29.58
CA PRO A 421 -28.34 22.21 29.12
C PRO A 421 -27.52 23.39 29.65
#